data_edfcd0e5e0c743dba813d2da6b521a86
#
_entry.id   edfcd0e5e0c743dba813d2da6b521a86
#
_cell.length_a   1.000
_cell.length_b   1.000
_cell.length_c   1.000
_cell.angle_alpha   90.00
_cell.angle_beta   90.00
_cell.angle_gamma   90.00
#
_symmetry.space_group_name_H-M   'P 1'
#
loop_
_entity.id
_entity.type
_entity.pdbx_description
1 polymer ?
#
loop_
_entity_poly.entity_id
_entity_poly.type
_entity_poly.pdbx_seq_one_letter_code
_entity_poly.pdbx_strand_id
1 'polypeptide(L)'
;MRSFSFTHAITRKPSASIVAGLRAVGLDCDIVGGAGTGSYYFEGTSGVYNELQCGSYAFMDADYGRILDKDGKRIDQGEWENALFILTSVMS
;
A
#
# COMPACT_ATOMS: atom_id res chain seq x y z
N MET A 1 18.66 3.78 4.42
CA MET A 1 17.20 3.87 4.20
C MET A 1 16.60 2.50 4.47
N ARG A 2 15.73 2.43 5.44
CA ARG A 2 15.09 1.14 5.77
C ARG A 2 14.12 0.80 4.67
N SER A 3 14.19 -0.42 4.16
CA SER A 3 13.31 -0.86 3.10
C SER A 3 11.87 -0.93 3.60
N PHE A 4 10.95 -0.44 2.80
CA PHE A 4 9.52 -0.52 3.01
C PHE A 4 9.04 -1.96 3.30
N SER A 5 9.76 -2.97 2.77
CA SER A 5 9.49 -4.38 3.00
C SER A 5 9.58 -4.82 4.47
N PHE A 6 10.41 -4.16 5.29
CA PHE A 6 10.51 -4.50 6.72
C PHE A 6 9.25 -4.07 7.49
N THR A 7 8.72 -2.89 7.21
CA THR A 7 7.48 -2.40 7.81
C THR A 7 6.29 -3.30 7.44
N HIS A 8 6.23 -3.75 6.19
CA HIS A 8 5.18 -4.65 5.72
C HIS A 8 5.27 -6.05 6.33
N ALA A 9 6.47 -6.58 6.52
CA ALA A 9 6.65 -7.86 7.20
C ALA A 9 6.12 -7.82 8.64
N ILE A 10 6.27 -6.68 9.31
CA ILE A 10 5.74 -6.49 10.67
C ILE A 10 4.21 -6.43 10.67
N THR A 11 3.60 -5.76 9.69
CA THR A 11 2.14 -5.60 9.62
C THR A 11 1.42 -6.88 9.19
N ARG A 12 2.00 -7.67 8.28
CA ARG A 12 1.38 -8.90 7.77
C ARG A 12 1.23 -9.99 8.83
N LYS A 13 2.23 -10.18 9.67
CA LYS A 13 2.21 -11.24 10.69
C LYS A 13 1.07 -11.08 11.68
N PRO A 14 0.83 -9.90 12.28
CA PRO A 14 -0.31 -9.69 13.14
C PRO A 14 -1.65 -9.93 12.44
N SER A 15 -1.82 -9.46 11.21
CA SER A 15 -3.06 -9.65 10.44
C SER A 15 -3.36 -11.11 10.19
N ALA A 16 -2.37 -11.90 9.77
CA ALA A 16 -2.52 -13.32 9.55
C ALA A 16 -2.91 -14.06 10.83
N SER A 17 -2.30 -13.71 11.96
CA SER A 17 -2.62 -14.30 13.27
C SER A 17 -4.04 -13.96 13.73
N ILE A 18 -4.48 -12.73 13.52
CA ILE A 18 -5.83 -12.29 13.86
C ILE A 18 -6.86 -13.04 13.02
N VAL A 19 -6.68 -13.14 11.72
CA VAL A 19 -7.58 -13.87 10.83
C VAL A 19 -7.65 -15.36 11.22
N ALA A 20 -6.51 -15.98 11.49
CA ALA A 20 -6.47 -17.37 11.93
C ALA A 20 -7.19 -17.56 13.28
N GLY A 21 -7.01 -16.65 14.22
CA GLY A 21 -7.69 -16.67 15.52
C GLY A 21 -9.20 -16.52 15.40
N LEU A 22 -9.68 -15.64 14.53
CA LEU A 22 -11.11 -15.44 14.27
C LEU A 22 -11.74 -16.68 13.65
N ARG A 23 -11.08 -17.27 12.65
CA ARG A 23 -11.56 -18.52 12.00
C ARG A 23 -11.58 -19.67 12.98
N ALA A 24 -10.62 -19.75 13.89
CA ALA A 24 -10.55 -20.82 14.90
C ALA A 24 -11.74 -20.80 15.87
N VAL A 25 -12.35 -19.64 16.09
CA VAL A 25 -13.55 -19.51 16.95
C VAL A 25 -14.87 -19.50 16.13
N GLY A 26 -14.81 -19.87 14.86
CA GLY A 26 -15.99 -20.03 14.00
C GLY A 26 -16.50 -18.76 13.33
N LEU A 27 -15.71 -17.69 13.33
CA LEU A 27 -16.05 -16.45 12.62
C LEU A 27 -15.53 -16.49 11.20
N ASP A 28 -16.36 -16.12 10.25
CA ASP A 28 -15.98 -16.01 8.85
C ASP A 28 -15.14 -14.75 8.62
N CYS A 29 -14.13 -14.88 7.76
CA CYS A 29 -13.29 -13.78 7.32
C CYS A 29 -13.19 -13.85 5.79
N ASP A 30 -14.31 -13.70 5.11
CA ASP A 30 -14.41 -13.80 3.66
C ASP A 30 -13.72 -12.62 2.97
N ILE A 31 -13.76 -11.46 3.60
CA ILE A 31 -13.10 -10.25 3.12
C ILE A 31 -12.04 -9.85 4.14
N VAL A 32 -10.80 -9.79 3.69
CA VAL A 32 -9.67 -9.26 4.44
C VAL A 32 -9.10 -8.10 3.63
N GLY A 33 -9.54 -6.90 3.99
CA GLY A 33 -9.21 -5.67 3.28
C GLY A 33 -8.01 -4.94 3.89
N GLY A 34 -7.26 -4.28 3.06
CA GLY A 34 -6.12 -3.49 3.51
C GLY A 34 -5.34 -2.91 2.34
N ALA A 35 -4.14 -2.49 2.62
CA ALA A 35 -3.24 -1.85 1.68
C ALA A 35 -3.63 -0.42 1.29
N GLY A 36 -2.65 0.29 0.80
CA GLY A 36 -2.78 1.57 0.12
C GLY A 36 -1.93 1.58 -1.15
N THR A 37 -1.92 2.69 -1.85
CA THR A 37 -1.15 2.84 -3.10
C THR A 37 0.33 2.53 -2.93
N GLY A 38 0.90 2.85 -1.76
CA GLY A 38 2.32 2.60 -1.50
C GLY A 38 2.66 1.17 -1.07
N SER A 39 1.68 0.34 -0.79
CA SER A 39 1.90 -0.97 -0.16
C SER A 39 1.19 -2.13 -0.86
N TYR A 40 0.32 -1.85 -1.79
CA TYR A 40 -0.59 -2.84 -2.41
C TYR A 40 0.12 -4.10 -2.93
N TYR A 41 1.30 -3.95 -3.49
CA TYR A 41 2.05 -5.09 -4.02
C TYR A 41 2.41 -6.10 -2.92
N PHE A 42 2.92 -5.60 -1.81
CA PHE A 42 3.36 -6.45 -0.70
C PHE A 42 2.19 -7.12 0.01
N GLU A 43 1.12 -6.41 0.20
CA GLU A 43 -0.08 -6.94 0.86
C GLU A 43 -0.86 -7.85 -0.08
N GLY A 44 -0.99 -7.48 -1.36
CA GLY A 44 -1.66 -8.30 -2.36
C GLY A 44 -0.94 -9.64 -2.63
N THR A 45 0.38 -9.67 -2.53
CA THR A 45 1.17 -10.90 -2.69
C THR A 45 1.35 -11.69 -1.40
N SER A 46 0.86 -11.19 -0.27
CA SER A 46 1.06 -11.81 1.05
C SER A 46 0.27 -13.10 1.25
N GLY A 47 -0.81 -13.31 0.51
CA GLY A 47 -1.76 -14.39 0.72
C GLY A 47 -2.72 -14.18 1.90
N VAL A 48 -2.68 -13.02 2.56
CA VAL A 48 -3.55 -12.68 3.70
C VAL A 48 -4.73 -11.82 3.26
N TYR A 49 -4.45 -10.81 2.44
CA TYR A 49 -5.45 -9.85 1.97
C TYR A 49 -6.04 -10.29 0.63
N ASN A 50 -7.35 -10.17 0.51
CA ASN A 50 -8.08 -10.44 -0.74
C ASN A 50 -8.86 -9.21 -1.25
N GLU A 51 -8.77 -8.09 -0.55
CA GLU A 51 -9.28 -6.80 -0.98
C GLU A 51 -8.20 -5.72 -0.77
N LEU A 52 -7.94 -4.93 -1.79
CA LEU A 52 -6.97 -3.84 -1.74
C LEU A 52 -7.71 -2.51 -1.73
N GLN A 53 -7.36 -1.63 -0.80
CA GLN A 53 -8.04 -0.36 -0.55
C GLN A 53 -7.22 0.84 -1.04
N CYS A 54 -6.66 0.74 -2.24
CA CYS A 54 -5.86 1.80 -2.85
C CYS A 54 -6.75 2.96 -3.32
N GLY A 55 -6.33 4.18 -3.06
CA GLY A 55 -7.06 5.38 -3.46
C GLY A 55 -6.15 6.46 -4.05
N SER A 56 -5.01 6.71 -3.43
CA SER A 56 -4.10 7.80 -3.83
C SER A 56 -3.55 7.65 -5.24
N TYR A 57 -3.47 6.44 -5.79
CA TYR A 57 -3.00 6.21 -7.15
C TYR A 57 -3.80 6.98 -8.21
N ALA A 58 -5.06 7.30 -7.93
CA ALA A 58 -5.94 7.95 -8.90
C ALA A 58 -5.44 9.33 -9.33
N PHE A 59 -4.85 10.07 -8.42
CA PHE A 59 -4.27 11.39 -8.70
C PHE A 59 -2.77 11.44 -8.44
N MET A 60 -2.29 10.64 -7.55
CA MET A 60 -0.97 10.70 -6.94
C MET A 60 -0.68 12.02 -6.23
N ASP A 61 0.38 12.08 -5.49
CA ASP A 61 0.88 13.27 -4.83
C ASP A 61 2.38 13.13 -4.53
N ALA A 62 2.99 14.22 -4.09
CA ALA A 62 4.43 14.27 -3.84
C ALA A 62 4.87 13.38 -2.66
N ASP A 63 4.01 13.14 -1.70
CA ASP A 63 4.32 12.27 -0.56
C ASP A 63 4.32 10.80 -0.97
N TYR A 64 3.25 10.35 -1.62
CA TYR A 64 3.18 8.99 -2.15
C TYR A 64 4.26 8.73 -3.21
N GLY A 65 4.55 9.73 -4.04
CA GLY A 65 5.60 9.63 -5.05
C GLY A 65 6.99 9.30 -4.50
N ARG A 66 7.25 9.60 -3.23
CA ARG A 66 8.54 9.26 -2.57
C ARG A 66 8.63 7.82 -2.10
N ILE A 67 7.52 7.10 -2.03
CA ILE A 67 7.49 5.71 -1.61
C ILE A 67 8.27 4.86 -2.63
N LEU A 68 8.99 3.88 -2.14
CA LEU A 68 9.75 2.98 -2.99
C LEU A 68 8.93 1.73 -3.30
N ASP A 69 9.00 1.30 -4.55
CA ASP A 69 8.40 0.05 -5.01
C ASP A 69 9.22 -1.17 -4.58
N LYS A 70 8.84 -2.35 -5.05
CA LYS A 70 9.53 -3.62 -4.77
C LYS A 70 10.98 -3.63 -5.26
N ASP A 71 11.33 -2.82 -6.22
CA ASP A 71 12.67 -2.73 -6.82
C ASP A 71 13.50 -1.59 -6.24
N GLY A 72 12.97 -0.87 -5.25
CA GLY A 72 13.61 0.26 -4.61
C GLY A 72 13.55 1.55 -5.42
N LYS A 73 12.70 1.63 -6.43
CA LYS A 73 12.47 2.84 -7.21
C LYS A 73 11.27 3.61 -6.66
N ARG A 74 11.27 4.90 -6.85
CA ARG A 74 10.13 5.74 -6.50
C ARG A 74 8.92 5.33 -7.35
N ILE A 75 7.76 5.18 -6.72
CA ILE A 75 6.56 4.72 -7.41
C ILE A 75 6.04 5.74 -8.44
N ASP A 76 6.39 7.02 -8.32
CA ASP A 76 6.06 8.07 -9.29
C ASP A 76 6.99 8.11 -10.51
N GLN A 77 7.98 7.22 -10.57
CA GLN A 77 8.97 7.17 -11.66
C GLN A 77 8.80 5.97 -12.59
N GLY A 78 7.65 5.36 -12.62
CA GLY A 78 7.43 4.23 -13.51
C GLY A 78 6.05 3.62 -13.44
N GLU A 79 5.54 3.32 -12.27
CA GLU A 79 4.28 2.59 -12.12
C GLU A 79 3.06 3.52 -12.11
N TRP A 80 3.21 4.70 -11.50
CA TRP A 80 2.12 5.66 -11.34
C TRP A 80 2.54 7.05 -11.82
N GLU A 81 1.61 7.74 -12.46
CA GLU A 81 1.79 9.11 -12.92
C GLU A 81 0.92 10.07 -12.12
N ASN A 82 1.37 11.31 -11.98
CA ASN A 82 0.55 12.36 -11.39
C ASN A 82 -0.55 12.78 -12.38
N ALA A 83 -1.78 12.85 -11.90
CA ALA A 83 -2.93 13.24 -12.68
C ALA A 83 -3.54 14.59 -12.26
N LEU A 84 -3.12 15.12 -11.11
CA LEU A 84 -3.59 16.41 -10.59
C LEU A 84 -2.42 17.37 -10.44
N PHE A 85 -2.54 18.54 -11.04
CA PHE A 85 -1.53 19.58 -11.03
C PHE A 85 -2.15 20.91 -10.63
N ILE A 86 -1.37 21.74 -9.94
CA ILE A 86 -1.74 23.12 -9.62
C ILE A 86 -0.94 24.04 -10.52
N LEU A 87 -1.63 24.78 -11.37
CA LEU A 87 -0.99 25.80 -12.19
C LEU A 87 -0.62 27.01 -11.30
N THR A 88 0.64 27.31 -11.29
CA THR A 88 1.15 28.42 -10.48
C THR A 88 2.32 29.09 -11.16
N SER A 89 2.63 30.31 -10.74
CA SER A 89 3.80 31.04 -11.18
C SER A 89 4.47 31.75 -9.99
N VAL A 90 5.76 31.97 -10.13
CA VAL A 90 6.48 32.75 -9.10
C VAL A 90 6.07 34.22 -9.23
N MET A 91 5.51 34.76 -8.16
CA MET A 91 5.21 36.16 -8.01
C MET A 91 6.33 36.80 -7.19
N SER A 92 6.92 37.86 -7.68
CA SER A 92 8.08 38.49 -7.05
C SER A 92 7.93 38.77 -5.55
#